data_b5b76201d57faae27425b46d08234a6c
#
_entry.id   b5b76201d57faae27425b46d08234a6c
#
_cell.length_a   1.000
_cell.length_b   1.000
_cell.length_c   1.000
_cell.angle_alpha   90.00
_cell.angle_beta   90.00
_cell.angle_gamma   90.00
#
_symmetry.space_group_name_H-M   'P 1'
#
loop_
_entity.id
_entity.type
_entity.pdbx_description
1 polymer ?
#
loop_
_entity_poly.entity_id
_entity_poly.type
_entity_poly.pdbx_seq_one_letter_code
_entity_poly.pdbx_strand_id
1 'polypeptide(L)'
;MWINMKPYSSQIYGPIETEYRLGITTSKNLIDQQRNSMRIKPGNHMKISVLPRLVETTTYFNDLRKDQRKCKLPHETEGFAFLKEYSRIGCEIECAAQKAISICKCLPWYYPNHFKEWPICDMFGGFCFDLIMSDNTYYKKCVAECLVDCEETTYMVFSDNVPLDLDATCNQQSFHYQHFQKNFDSYFAQYSYKSLMEGGSIDDVERSLTNGSLCRDYVRDYVAFVSVESPISQIILTSKDRRIFFYDLLGKVGMASHGLDCDPLVWG
;
A
#
# COMPACT_ATOMS: atom_id res chain seq x y z
N MET A 1 16.72 -2.49 -0.51
CA MET A 1 16.59 -1.49 0.59
C MET A 1 16.76 -2.19 1.92
N TRP A 2 17.59 -1.63 2.82
CA TRP A 2 17.74 -2.10 4.20
C TRP A 2 16.81 -1.34 5.12
N ILE A 3 16.11 -2.04 5.98
CA ILE A 3 15.20 -1.46 6.96
C ILE A 3 15.74 -1.80 8.34
N ASN A 4 16.06 -0.79 9.13
CA ASN A 4 16.38 -0.95 10.54
C ASN A 4 15.08 -0.83 11.34
N MET A 5 14.70 -1.92 11.97
CA MET A 5 13.44 -2.07 12.71
C MET A 5 13.59 -1.82 14.21
N LYS A 6 14.74 -1.27 14.65
CA LYS A 6 14.92 -0.97 16.07
C LYS A 6 13.86 0.04 16.51
N PRO A 7 12.96 -0.33 17.42
CA PRO A 7 11.96 0.61 17.91
C PRO A 7 12.69 1.71 18.68
N TYR A 8 12.58 2.92 18.20
CA TYR A 8 12.87 4.07 19.06
C TYR A 8 11.92 3.95 20.26
N SER A 9 12.46 3.97 21.47
CA SER A 9 11.85 3.72 22.77
C SER A 9 10.52 4.47 23.04
N SER A 10 9.54 4.31 22.18
CA SER A 10 8.16 4.74 22.41
C SER A 10 7.38 3.65 23.12
N GLN A 11 7.89 3.21 24.27
CA GLN A 11 7.17 2.30 25.18
C GLN A 11 5.88 2.89 25.76
N ILE A 12 5.40 4.00 25.21
CA ILE A 12 4.25 4.71 25.75
C ILE A 12 2.91 4.16 25.22
N TYR A 13 2.88 3.43 24.09
CA TYR A 13 1.64 3.10 23.39
C TYR A 13 1.52 1.65 22.89
N GLY A 14 1.37 0.71 23.83
CA GLY A 14 0.94 -0.64 23.50
C GLY A 14 2.05 -1.61 23.06
N PRO A 15 1.73 -2.85 22.68
CA PRO A 15 2.72 -3.83 22.23
C PRO A 15 3.44 -3.29 21.02
N ILE A 16 4.77 -3.27 21.09
CA ILE A 16 5.65 -2.86 20.00
C ILE A 16 5.37 -3.80 18.82
N GLU A 17 4.78 -3.28 17.74
CA GLU A 17 4.71 -4.03 16.50
C GLU A 17 6.15 -4.21 15.99
N THR A 18 6.64 -5.45 16.06
CA THR A 18 7.95 -5.83 15.53
C THR A 18 7.93 -6.05 14.01
N GLU A 19 6.83 -5.66 13.37
CA GLU A 19 6.60 -5.83 11.95
C GLU A 19 6.40 -4.49 11.27
N TYR A 20 7.06 -4.30 10.14
CA TYR A 20 6.79 -3.18 9.25
C TYR A 20 5.81 -3.59 8.17
N ARG A 21 5.00 -2.65 7.75
CA ARG A 21 4.10 -2.83 6.62
C ARG A 21 4.60 -2.03 5.43
N LEU A 22 4.77 -2.70 4.29
CA LEU A 22 5.13 -2.11 3.02
C LEU A 22 3.95 -2.16 2.07
N GLY A 23 3.52 -1.02 1.57
CA GLY A 23 2.50 -0.92 0.52
C GLY A 23 3.12 -0.44 -0.79
N ILE A 24 2.63 -0.98 -1.90
CA ILE A 24 2.96 -0.50 -3.25
C ILE A 24 1.67 0.03 -3.86
N THR A 25 1.69 1.32 -4.20
CA THR A 25 0.52 2.01 -4.74
C THR A 25 0.93 3.04 -5.79
N THR A 26 -0.03 3.55 -6.52
CA THR A 26 0.18 4.70 -7.41
C THR A 26 0.19 5.99 -6.62
N SER A 27 0.72 7.07 -7.21
CA SER A 27 0.69 8.41 -6.60
C SER A 27 -0.72 8.98 -6.41
N LYS A 28 -1.71 8.39 -7.07
CA LYS A 28 -3.13 8.79 -7.00
C LYS A 28 -3.87 8.16 -5.82
N ASN A 29 -3.37 7.03 -5.32
CA ASN A 29 -4.03 6.26 -4.29
C ASN A 29 -3.34 6.43 -2.94
N LEU A 30 -4.13 6.53 -1.89
CA LEU A 30 -3.65 6.38 -0.52
C LEU A 30 -3.31 4.92 -0.24
N ILE A 31 -2.31 4.70 0.59
CA ILE A 31 -1.95 3.34 1.02
C ILE A 31 -3.01 2.84 1.98
N ASP A 32 -3.77 1.84 1.56
CA ASP A 32 -4.62 1.09 2.46
C ASP A 32 -3.75 0.07 3.22
N GLN A 33 -3.46 0.40 4.48
CA GLN A 33 -2.60 -0.43 5.33
C GLN A 33 -3.17 -1.84 5.58
N GLN A 34 -4.47 -2.01 5.46
CA GLN A 34 -5.11 -3.29 5.73
C GLN A 34 -5.18 -4.20 4.49
N ARG A 35 -5.40 -3.63 3.30
CA ARG A 35 -5.66 -4.41 2.07
C ARG A 35 -4.43 -4.66 1.22
N ASN A 36 -3.54 -3.67 1.11
CA ASN A 36 -2.44 -3.68 0.14
C ASN A 36 -1.07 -3.58 0.80
N SER A 37 -0.92 -4.10 2.02
CA SER A 37 0.35 -4.07 2.71
C SER A 37 0.91 -5.47 2.94
N MET A 38 2.21 -5.60 2.74
CA MET A 38 2.99 -6.79 3.06
C MET A 38 3.69 -6.59 4.39
N ARG A 39 3.72 -7.64 5.21
CA ARG A 39 4.41 -7.59 6.50
C ARG A 39 5.86 -8.00 6.33
N ILE A 40 6.75 -7.17 6.82
CA ILE A 40 8.18 -7.41 6.82
C ILE A 40 8.60 -7.71 8.25
N LYS A 41 9.28 -8.85 8.43
CA LYS A 41 9.85 -9.26 9.73
C LYS A 41 11.36 -9.07 9.70
N PRO A 42 11.98 -8.71 10.85
CA PRO A 42 13.43 -8.71 10.95
C PRO A 42 14.01 -10.11 10.68
N GLY A 43 15.28 -10.18 10.35
CA GLY A 43 15.97 -11.42 10.02
C GLY A 43 15.63 -11.99 8.64
N ASN A 44 14.82 -11.30 7.83
CA ASN A 44 14.38 -11.81 6.54
C ASN A 44 14.75 -10.89 5.37
N HIS A 45 14.92 -11.51 4.21
CA HIS A 45 14.98 -10.87 2.91
C HIS A 45 13.64 -11.05 2.20
N MET A 46 12.91 -9.97 2.03
CA MET A 46 11.68 -9.94 1.25
C MET A 46 11.99 -9.58 -0.20
N LYS A 47 11.79 -10.52 -1.11
CA LYS A 47 11.86 -10.31 -2.55
C LYS A 47 10.47 -9.98 -3.07
N ILE A 48 10.35 -8.86 -3.76
CA ILE A 48 9.06 -8.36 -4.27
C ILE A 48 9.18 -8.23 -5.78
N SER A 49 8.31 -8.94 -6.50
CA SER A 49 8.13 -8.77 -7.94
C SER A 49 6.85 -8.01 -8.21
N VAL A 50 6.95 -6.92 -8.96
CA VAL A 50 5.84 -5.99 -9.22
C VAL A 50 5.51 -6.00 -10.71
N LEU A 51 4.29 -6.39 -11.05
CA LEU A 51 3.76 -6.37 -12.41
C LEU A 51 2.66 -5.31 -12.52
N PRO A 52 2.86 -4.24 -13.29
CA PRO A 52 1.84 -3.22 -13.49
C PRO A 52 0.72 -3.74 -14.38
N ARG A 53 -0.52 -3.44 -14.00
CA ARG A 53 -1.72 -3.64 -14.77
C ARG A 53 -2.40 -2.31 -15.02
N LEU A 54 -2.58 -1.94 -16.27
CA LEU A 54 -3.25 -0.73 -16.69
C LEU A 54 -4.61 -1.07 -17.29
N VAL A 55 -5.61 -0.32 -16.88
CA VAL A 55 -6.94 -0.31 -17.48
C VAL A 55 -7.15 1.09 -18.06
N GLU A 56 -7.31 1.17 -19.38
CA GLU A 56 -7.52 2.42 -20.10
C GLU A 56 -8.90 2.42 -20.78
N THR A 57 -9.39 3.61 -21.09
CA THR A 57 -10.65 3.80 -21.80
C THR A 57 -10.42 4.45 -23.15
N THR A 58 -11.27 4.14 -24.11
CA THR A 58 -11.29 4.84 -25.39
C THR A 58 -12.06 6.17 -25.28
N THR A 59 -11.79 7.12 -26.17
CA THR A 59 -12.51 8.40 -26.23
C THR A 59 -14.01 8.19 -26.33
N TYR A 60 -14.46 7.23 -27.15
CA TYR A 60 -15.88 6.90 -27.32
C TYR A 60 -16.54 6.38 -26.04
N PHE A 61 -15.78 5.66 -25.21
CA PHE A 61 -16.26 5.21 -23.92
C PHE A 61 -16.40 6.36 -22.93
N ASN A 62 -15.48 7.31 -22.97
CA ASN A 62 -15.48 8.48 -22.08
C ASN A 62 -16.65 9.44 -22.34
N ASP A 63 -17.16 9.49 -23.58
CA ASP A 63 -18.33 10.30 -23.95
C ASP A 63 -19.65 9.72 -23.40
N LEU A 64 -19.65 8.50 -22.89
CA LEU A 64 -20.83 7.92 -22.26
C LEU A 64 -21.13 8.60 -20.93
N ARG A 65 -22.44 8.72 -20.61
CA ARG A 65 -22.84 9.21 -19.28
C ARG A 65 -22.47 8.25 -18.16
N LYS A 66 -22.25 8.74 -16.94
CA LYS A 66 -21.90 7.94 -15.76
C LYS A 66 -22.82 6.74 -15.53
N ASP A 67 -24.13 6.93 -15.72
CA ASP A 67 -25.14 5.88 -15.57
C ASP A 67 -25.03 4.77 -16.62
N GLN A 68 -24.44 5.06 -17.78
CA GLN A 68 -24.20 4.10 -18.85
C GLN A 68 -22.89 3.34 -18.67
N ARG A 69 -21.79 4.06 -18.34
CA ARG A 69 -20.46 3.42 -18.18
C ARG A 69 -20.25 2.74 -16.84
N LYS A 70 -21.07 3.07 -15.82
CA LYS A 70 -21.01 2.47 -14.47
C LYS A 70 -19.67 2.58 -13.76
N CYS A 71 -18.85 3.56 -14.15
CA CYS A 71 -17.56 3.87 -13.55
C CYS A 71 -17.30 5.38 -13.56
N LYS A 72 -16.30 5.85 -12.81
CA LYS A 72 -15.86 7.24 -12.79
C LYS A 72 -14.49 7.41 -13.43
N LEU A 73 -14.31 8.52 -14.13
CA LEU A 73 -13.03 8.96 -14.69
C LEU A 73 -12.20 9.70 -13.64
N PRO A 74 -10.86 9.76 -13.77
CA PRO A 74 -9.99 10.41 -12.78
C PRO A 74 -10.34 11.86 -12.45
N HIS A 75 -10.89 12.61 -13.39
CA HIS A 75 -11.25 14.02 -13.22
C HIS A 75 -12.64 14.23 -12.57
N GLU A 76 -13.41 13.18 -12.34
CA GLU A 76 -14.75 13.25 -11.77
C GLU A 76 -14.73 13.18 -10.25
N THR A 77 -14.28 14.27 -9.64
CA THR A 77 -14.01 14.40 -8.20
C THR A 77 -15.10 15.12 -7.43
N GLU A 78 -16.32 15.18 -7.96
CA GLU A 78 -17.42 15.86 -7.27
C GLU A 78 -17.67 15.22 -5.89
N GLY A 79 -17.66 16.07 -4.87
CA GLY A 79 -17.84 15.68 -3.47
C GLY A 79 -16.56 15.32 -2.73
N PHE A 80 -15.39 15.39 -3.37
CA PHE A 80 -14.11 15.19 -2.71
C PHE A 80 -13.65 16.46 -1.98
N ALA A 81 -13.16 16.30 -0.75
CA ALA A 81 -12.69 17.41 0.08
C ALA A 81 -11.14 17.51 0.08
N PHE A 82 -10.41 16.43 -0.11
CA PHE A 82 -8.94 16.44 -0.01
C PHE A 82 -8.20 15.67 -1.10
N LEU A 83 -8.86 14.83 -1.89
CA LEU A 83 -8.25 14.17 -3.05
C LEU A 83 -8.51 14.96 -4.34
N LYS A 84 -7.50 15.01 -5.21
CA LYS A 84 -7.55 15.75 -6.49
C LYS A 84 -8.01 14.92 -7.67
N GLU A 85 -7.87 13.62 -7.58
CA GLU A 85 -8.22 12.67 -8.64
C GLU A 85 -9.10 11.58 -8.06
N TYR A 86 -10.06 11.12 -8.86
CA TYR A 86 -10.90 10.01 -8.48
C TYR A 86 -10.13 8.70 -8.56
N SER A 87 -10.20 7.92 -7.51
CA SER A 87 -9.98 6.49 -7.51
C SER A 87 -11.00 5.85 -6.57
N ARG A 88 -11.39 4.62 -6.82
CA ARG A 88 -12.34 3.92 -5.96
C ARG A 88 -11.82 3.81 -4.52
N ILE A 89 -10.57 3.42 -4.36
CA ILE A 89 -9.93 3.35 -3.02
C ILE A 89 -9.91 4.73 -2.37
N GLY A 90 -9.54 5.76 -3.13
CA GLY A 90 -9.57 7.14 -2.67
C GLY A 90 -10.97 7.57 -2.22
N CYS A 91 -12.01 7.25 -3.00
CA CYS A 91 -13.40 7.54 -2.67
C CYS A 91 -13.83 6.86 -1.35
N GLU A 92 -13.51 5.59 -1.17
CA GLU A 92 -13.83 4.82 0.04
C GLU A 92 -13.16 5.45 1.28
N ILE A 93 -11.88 5.81 1.16
CA ILE A 93 -11.10 6.43 2.23
C ILE A 93 -11.62 7.83 2.53
N GLU A 94 -11.87 8.64 1.50
CA GLU A 94 -12.36 10.01 1.66
C GLU A 94 -13.75 10.05 2.30
N CYS A 95 -14.66 9.18 1.87
CA CYS A 95 -15.99 9.06 2.47
C CYS A 95 -15.89 8.74 3.97
N ALA A 96 -15.06 7.77 4.35
CA ALA A 96 -14.87 7.42 5.75
C ALA A 96 -14.18 8.55 6.53
N ALA A 97 -13.17 9.19 5.94
CA ALA A 97 -12.43 10.28 6.56
C ALA A 97 -13.29 11.54 6.75
N GLN A 98 -14.16 11.89 5.81
CA GLN A 98 -15.09 13.01 5.98
C GLN A 98 -15.98 12.83 7.21
N LYS A 99 -16.43 11.60 7.48
CA LYS A 99 -17.16 11.27 8.71
C LYS A 99 -16.29 11.48 9.95
N ALA A 100 -15.05 10.95 9.94
CA ALA A 100 -14.14 11.11 11.05
C ALA A 100 -13.82 12.60 11.30
N ILE A 101 -13.53 13.37 10.26
CA ILE A 101 -13.30 14.81 10.34
C ILE A 101 -14.52 15.55 10.93
N SER A 102 -15.73 15.18 10.54
CA SER A 102 -16.95 15.82 11.04
C SER A 102 -17.10 15.69 12.56
N ILE A 103 -16.58 14.61 13.14
CA ILE A 103 -16.63 14.31 14.57
C ILE A 103 -15.40 14.84 15.30
N CYS A 104 -14.21 14.46 14.83
CA CYS A 104 -12.95 14.74 15.51
C CYS A 104 -12.38 16.14 15.20
N LYS A 105 -12.91 16.85 14.18
CA LYS A 105 -12.56 18.23 13.79
C LYS A 105 -11.10 18.42 13.40
N CYS A 106 -10.40 17.36 13.01
CA CYS A 106 -9.01 17.41 12.57
C CYS A 106 -8.75 16.36 11.50
N LEU A 107 -7.62 16.48 10.79
CA LEU A 107 -7.14 15.54 9.77
C LEU A 107 -5.75 15.02 10.18
N PRO A 108 -5.49 13.71 10.19
CA PRO A 108 -4.18 13.17 10.47
C PRO A 108 -3.12 13.68 9.48
N TRP A 109 -1.88 13.87 9.94
CA TRP A 109 -0.77 14.41 9.15
C TRP A 109 -0.44 13.61 7.87
N TYR A 110 -0.77 12.33 7.84
CA TYR A 110 -0.52 11.44 6.70
C TYR A 110 -1.61 11.48 5.64
N TYR A 111 -2.70 12.22 5.87
CA TYR A 111 -3.70 12.49 4.84
C TYR A 111 -3.32 13.72 4.01
N PRO A 112 -3.60 13.72 2.70
CA PRO A 112 -3.35 14.89 1.87
C PRO A 112 -4.28 16.03 2.25
N ASN A 113 -3.74 17.09 2.85
CA ASN A 113 -4.48 18.31 3.19
C ASN A 113 -4.19 19.41 2.16
N HIS A 114 -4.55 19.18 0.91
CA HIS A 114 -4.25 20.09 -0.19
C HIS A 114 -4.90 21.47 -0.03
N PHE A 115 -6.07 21.52 0.56
CA PHE A 115 -6.84 22.75 0.73
C PHE A 115 -6.55 23.43 2.07
N LYS A 116 -5.76 22.81 2.96
CA LYS A 116 -5.41 23.31 4.30
C LYS A 116 -6.62 23.73 5.16
N GLU A 117 -7.79 23.18 4.90
CA GLU A 117 -9.03 23.52 5.58
C GLU A 117 -9.13 22.94 6.99
N TRP A 118 -8.38 21.87 7.25
CA TRP A 118 -8.48 21.14 8.50
C TRP A 118 -7.19 21.25 9.33
N PRO A 119 -7.29 21.44 10.65
CA PRO A 119 -6.14 21.37 11.53
C PRO A 119 -5.59 19.93 11.55
N ILE A 120 -4.28 19.81 11.72
CA ILE A 120 -3.65 18.51 11.92
C ILE A 120 -4.04 17.97 13.28
N CYS A 121 -4.43 16.68 13.35
CA CYS A 121 -4.78 16.03 14.60
C CYS A 121 -3.58 16.00 15.56
N ASP A 122 -3.83 16.35 16.82
CA ASP A 122 -2.99 15.98 17.93
C ASP A 122 -3.18 14.49 18.27
N MET A 123 -2.57 14.04 19.36
CA MET A 123 -2.65 12.64 19.78
C MET A 123 -4.10 12.19 20.06
N PHE A 124 -4.89 13.00 20.76
CA PHE A 124 -6.27 12.64 21.08
C PHE A 124 -7.17 12.69 19.86
N GLY A 125 -6.97 13.68 19.00
CA GLY A 125 -7.66 13.77 17.72
C GLY A 125 -7.32 12.59 16.81
N GLY A 126 -6.08 12.12 16.81
CA GLY A 126 -5.65 10.91 16.10
C GLY A 126 -6.37 9.66 16.59
N PHE A 127 -6.46 9.44 17.91
CA PHE A 127 -7.22 8.34 18.47
C PHE A 127 -8.71 8.39 18.11
N CYS A 128 -9.31 9.58 18.18
CA CYS A 128 -10.70 9.77 17.75
C CYS A 128 -10.87 9.37 16.29
N PHE A 129 -9.96 9.81 15.42
CA PHE A 129 -9.99 9.52 13.99
C PHE A 129 -9.88 8.02 13.71
N ASP A 130 -8.91 7.33 14.32
CA ASP A 130 -8.69 5.91 14.14
C ASP A 130 -9.87 5.07 14.64
N LEU A 131 -10.51 5.49 15.75
CA LEU A 131 -11.70 4.82 16.28
C LEU A 131 -12.86 4.88 15.28
N ILE A 132 -13.10 6.04 14.66
CA ILE A 132 -14.16 6.20 13.66
C ILE A 132 -13.82 5.45 12.36
N MET A 133 -12.56 5.48 11.92
CA MET A 133 -12.10 4.77 10.72
C MET A 133 -12.18 3.24 10.88
N SER A 134 -12.09 2.73 12.11
CA SER A 134 -12.24 1.30 12.40
C SER A 134 -13.71 0.82 12.43
N ASP A 135 -14.68 1.73 12.33
CA ASP A 135 -16.12 1.37 12.26
C ASP A 135 -16.46 0.73 10.89
N ASN A 136 -16.48 -0.59 10.90
CA ASN A 136 -16.78 -1.40 9.72
C ASN A 136 -18.16 -1.14 9.11
N THR A 137 -19.13 -0.68 9.91
CA THR A 137 -20.50 -0.44 9.45
C THR A 137 -20.55 0.75 8.51
N TYR A 138 -19.92 1.84 8.92
CA TYR A 138 -19.86 3.05 8.12
C TYR A 138 -18.99 2.86 6.86
N TYR A 139 -17.84 2.19 7.02
CA TYR A 139 -16.97 1.89 5.90
C TYR A 139 -17.65 1.09 4.79
N LYS A 140 -18.45 0.08 5.13
CA LYS A 140 -19.26 -0.70 4.17
C LYS A 140 -20.23 0.18 3.37
N LYS A 141 -20.81 1.20 4.00
CA LYS A 141 -21.67 2.16 3.30
C LYS A 141 -20.88 2.94 2.27
N CYS A 142 -19.71 3.47 2.64
CA CYS A 142 -18.83 4.19 1.72
C CYS A 142 -18.40 3.32 0.52
N VAL A 143 -18.06 2.04 0.76
CA VAL A 143 -17.72 1.09 -0.31
C VAL A 143 -18.87 0.90 -1.31
N ALA A 144 -20.10 0.86 -0.82
CA ALA A 144 -21.30 0.69 -1.67
C ALA A 144 -21.61 1.91 -2.55
N GLU A 145 -21.24 3.11 -2.09
CA GLU A 145 -21.50 4.36 -2.80
C GLU A 145 -20.43 4.72 -3.82
N CYS A 146 -19.21 4.16 -3.67
CA CYS A 146 -18.08 4.44 -4.56
C CYS A 146 -18.09 3.57 -5.81
N LEU A 147 -18.21 4.20 -6.97
CA LEU A 147 -18.15 3.50 -8.27
C LEU A 147 -16.73 3.00 -8.55
N VAL A 148 -16.62 2.01 -9.43
CA VAL A 148 -15.31 1.52 -9.92
C VAL A 148 -14.63 2.57 -10.78
N ASP A 149 -13.30 2.45 -10.90
CA ASP A 149 -12.50 3.29 -11.79
C ASP A 149 -12.76 2.93 -13.25
N CYS A 150 -12.93 3.94 -14.11
CA CYS A 150 -12.92 3.74 -15.55
C CYS A 150 -11.49 3.43 -16.05
N GLU A 151 -10.53 4.18 -15.52
CA GLU A 151 -9.10 4.04 -15.79
C GLU A 151 -8.38 3.71 -14.48
N GLU A 152 -7.61 2.65 -14.47
CA GLU A 152 -6.97 2.17 -13.25
C GLU A 152 -5.55 1.69 -13.54
N THR A 153 -4.62 2.09 -12.69
CA THR A 153 -3.29 1.47 -12.62
C THR A 153 -3.20 0.70 -11.32
N THR A 154 -3.07 -0.60 -11.42
CA THR A 154 -2.87 -1.48 -10.26
C THR A 154 -1.55 -2.22 -10.38
N TYR A 155 -1.03 -2.67 -9.27
CA TYR A 155 0.18 -3.48 -9.22
C TYR A 155 -0.16 -4.87 -8.69
N MET A 156 0.11 -5.88 -9.51
CA MET A 156 0.13 -7.26 -9.04
C MET A 156 1.46 -7.47 -8.34
N VAL A 157 1.42 -7.78 -7.07
CA VAL A 157 2.60 -7.90 -6.22
C VAL A 157 2.75 -9.33 -5.78
N PHE A 158 3.88 -9.92 -6.09
CA PHE A 158 4.29 -11.24 -5.62
C PHE A 158 5.43 -11.04 -4.64
N SER A 159 5.34 -11.63 -3.46
CA SER A 159 6.38 -11.52 -2.44
C SER A 159 6.83 -12.89 -1.98
N ASP A 160 8.13 -13.05 -1.87
CA ASP A 160 8.77 -14.21 -1.28
C ASP A 160 9.62 -13.76 -0.09
N ASN A 161 9.58 -14.52 0.99
CA ASN A 161 10.22 -14.17 2.26
C ASN A 161 11.24 -15.26 2.62
N VAL A 162 12.50 -14.94 2.51
CA VAL A 162 13.61 -15.86 2.72
C VAL A 162 14.41 -15.39 3.94
N PRO A 163 14.77 -16.29 4.89
CA PRO A 163 15.67 -15.92 5.97
C PRO A 163 16.99 -15.35 5.44
N LEU A 164 17.50 -14.30 6.09
CA LEU A 164 18.81 -13.75 5.77
C LEU A 164 19.90 -14.74 6.16
N ASP A 165 20.89 -14.87 5.28
CA ASP A 165 22.15 -15.51 5.64
C ASP A 165 22.92 -14.56 6.57
N LEU A 166 22.88 -14.86 7.88
CA LEU A 166 23.45 -14.00 8.91
C LEU A 166 24.97 -13.91 8.81
N ASP A 167 25.65 -15.00 8.44
CA ASP A 167 27.10 -15.04 8.33
C ASP A 167 27.58 -14.21 7.14
N ALA A 168 26.94 -14.38 5.98
CA ALA A 168 27.23 -13.56 4.82
C ALA A 168 26.89 -12.07 5.05
N THR A 169 25.79 -11.80 5.77
CA THR A 169 25.34 -10.42 6.06
C THR A 169 26.27 -9.72 7.05
N CYS A 170 26.79 -10.42 8.04
CA CYS A 170 27.70 -9.89 9.06
C CYS A 170 29.17 -9.89 8.64
N ASN A 171 29.50 -10.35 7.45
CA ASN A 171 30.85 -10.20 6.92
C ASN A 171 31.16 -8.71 6.66
N GLN A 172 32.16 -8.17 7.36
CA GLN A 172 32.54 -6.75 7.28
C GLN A 172 32.90 -6.28 5.86
N GLN A 173 33.31 -7.17 5.00
CA GLN A 173 33.60 -6.88 3.59
C GLN A 173 32.36 -6.92 2.70
N SER A 174 31.22 -7.39 3.22
CA SER A 174 30.00 -7.48 2.44
C SER A 174 29.38 -6.10 2.20
N PHE A 175 28.82 -5.94 1.01
CA PHE A 175 28.01 -4.76 0.68
C PHE A 175 26.89 -4.55 1.68
N HIS A 176 26.34 -5.61 2.21
CA HIS A 176 25.24 -5.59 3.16
C HIS A 176 25.66 -4.99 4.50
N TYR A 177 26.81 -5.40 5.05
CA TYR A 177 27.34 -4.86 6.30
C TYR A 177 27.54 -3.34 6.23
N GLN A 178 28.12 -2.87 5.15
CA GLN A 178 28.41 -1.44 4.96
C GLN A 178 27.15 -0.56 5.00
N HIS A 179 25.99 -1.10 4.61
CA HIS A 179 24.74 -0.34 4.59
C HIS A 179 24.14 -0.13 5.99
N PHE A 180 24.31 -1.07 6.90
CA PHE A 180 23.76 -0.94 8.25
C PHE A 180 24.83 -0.70 9.33
N GLN A 181 26.10 -0.69 8.98
CA GLN A 181 27.24 -0.56 9.91
C GLN A 181 27.04 0.58 10.90
N LYS A 182 26.68 1.76 10.45
CA LYS A 182 26.48 2.93 11.32
C LYS A 182 25.43 2.69 12.41
N ASN A 183 24.36 2.01 12.07
CA ASN A 183 23.29 1.68 13.02
C ASN A 183 23.73 0.57 13.97
N PHE A 184 24.50 -0.39 13.47
CA PHE A 184 25.09 -1.46 14.27
C PHE A 184 26.11 -0.90 15.27
N ASP A 185 26.97 0.02 14.86
CA ASP A 185 27.93 0.66 15.77
C ASP A 185 27.24 1.38 16.92
N SER A 186 26.13 2.06 16.65
CA SER A 186 25.30 2.66 17.69
C SER A 186 24.66 1.63 18.62
N TYR A 187 24.18 0.51 18.07
CA TYR A 187 23.63 -0.60 18.86
C TYR A 187 24.73 -1.23 19.72
N PHE A 188 25.90 -1.48 19.15
CA PHE A 188 27.06 -2.03 19.86
C PHE A 188 27.45 -1.17 21.06
N ALA A 189 27.52 0.15 20.89
CA ALA A 189 27.83 1.07 21.99
C ALA A 189 26.82 0.97 23.13
N GLN A 190 25.51 0.88 22.82
CA GLN A 190 24.45 0.71 23.82
C GLN A 190 24.52 -0.66 24.50
N TYR A 191 24.77 -1.73 23.74
CA TYR A 191 24.90 -3.08 24.26
C TYR A 191 26.09 -3.17 25.23
N SER A 192 27.25 -2.63 24.85
CA SER A 192 28.45 -2.62 25.65
C SER A 192 28.23 -1.89 26.97
N TYR A 193 27.62 -0.70 26.92
CA TYR A 193 27.28 0.07 28.11
C TYR A 193 26.33 -0.71 29.05
N LYS A 194 25.28 -1.28 28.49
CA LYS A 194 24.31 -2.09 29.27
C LYS A 194 24.97 -3.31 29.90
N SER A 195 25.75 -4.07 29.14
CA SER A 195 26.44 -5.27 29.63
C SER A 195 27.36 -4.95 30.80
N LEU A 196 28.13 -3.85 30.71
CA LEU A 196 29.02 -3.42 31.80
C LEU A 196 28.24 -2.98 33.04
N MET A 197 27.12 -2.30 32.90
CA MET A 197 26.26 -1.90 33.99
C MET A 197 25.60 -3.07 34.72
N GLU A 198 25.33 -4.17 33.99
CA GLU A 198 24.75 -5.42 34.52
C GLU A 198 25.81 -6.38 35.08
N GLY A 199 27.08 -5.96 35.18
CA GLY A 199 28.18 -6.73 35.77
C GLY A 199 28.91 -7.68 34.78
N GLY A 200 28.69 -7.51 33.48
CA GLY A 200 29.45 -8.21 32.42
C GLY A 200 30.89 -7.70 32.32
N SER A 201 31.77 -8.51 31.74
CA SER A 201 33.17 -8.13 31.52
C SER A 201 33.39 -7.53 30.12
N ILE A 202 34.45 -6.73 29.98
CA ILE A 202 34.91 -6.21 28.70
C ILE A 202 35.27 -7.37 27.74
N ASP A 203 35.88 -8.43 28.28
CA ASP A 203 36.28 -9.60 27.50
C ASP A 203 35.08 -10.33 26.88
N ASP A 204 33.94 -10.36 27.55
CA ASP A 204 32.70 -10.97 27.03
C ASP A 204 32.13 -10.14 25.86
N VAL A 205 32.18 -8.83 25.99
CA VAL A 205 31.75 -7.91 24.92
C VAL A 205 32.66 -8.02 23.69
N GLU A 206 33.98 -8.02 23.89
CA GLU A 206 34.97 -8.23 22.81
C GLU A 206 34.81 -9.60 22.14
N ARG A 207 34.59 -10.66 22.92
CA ARG A 207 34.36 -12.00 22.38
C ARG A 207 33.10 -12.03 21.52
N SER A 208 32.02 -11.41 21.95
CA SER A 208 30.77 -11.34 21.19
C SER A 208 30.90 -10.56 19.89
N LEU A 209 31.77 -9.54 19.87
CA LEU A 209 32.09 -8.78 18.66
C LEU A 209 32.96 -9.59 17.70
N THR A 210 34.04 -10.20 18.21
CA THR A 210 35.04 -10.90 17.38
C THR A 210 34.49 -12.16 16.74
N ASN A 211 33.62 -12.91 17.41
CA ASN A 211 32.98 -14.11 16.84
C ASN A 211 31.71 -13.78 15.99
N GLY A 212 31.36 -12.49 15.86
CA GLY A 212 30.22 -12.02 15.07
C GLY A 212 28.85 -12.36 15.65
N SER A 213 28.73 -12.91 16.87
CA SER A 213 27.45 -13.28 17.46
C SER A 213 26.55 -12.08 17.65
N LEU A 214 27.10 -10.97 18.13
CA LEU A 214 26.37 -9.73 18.35
C LEU A 214 25.79 -9.13 17.06
N CYS A 215 26.54 -9.21 15.95
CA CYS A 215 26.05 -8.78 14.65
C CYS A 215 24.89 -9.68 14.18
N ARG A 216 25.02 -11.00 14.31
CA ARG A 216 23.95 -11.93 13.93
C ARG A 216 22.68 -11.69 14.72
N ASP A 217 22.79 -11.46 16.01
CA ASP A 217 21.64 -11.14 16.87
C ASP A 217 21.00 -9.81 16.44
N TYR A 218 21.82 -8.79 16.17
CA TYR A 218 21.32 -7.52 15.68
C TYR A 218 20.59 -7.64 14.32
N VAL A 219 21.15 -8.39 13.38
CA VAL A 219 20.52 -8.59 12.05
C VAL A 219 19.23 -9.37 12.20
N ARG A 220 19.23 -10.44 12.99
CA ARG A 220 18.05 -11.28 13.22
C ARG A 220 16.90 -10.48 13.84
N ASP A 221 17.20 -9.61 14.80
CA ASP A 221 16.18 -9.00 15.64
C ASP A 221 15.76 -7.59 15.14
N TYR A 222 16.60 -6.92 14.35
CA TYR A 222 16.36 -5.52 13.98
C TYR A 222 16.52 -5.19 12.50
N VAL A 223 17.01 -6.09 11.66
CA VAL A 223 17.32 -5.77 10.27
C VAL A 223 16.48 -6.61 9.32
N ALA A 224 15.87 -5.97 8.35
CA ALA A 224 15.25 -6.64 7.21
C ALA A 224 15.82 -6.08 5.90
N PHE A 225 15.90 -6.93 4.90
CA PHE A 225 16.26 -6.52 3.55
C PHE A 225 15.06 -6.65 2.61
N VAL A 226 14.84 -5.65 1.77
CA VAL A 226 13.77 -5.66 0.77
C VAL A 226 14.38 -5.40 -0.59
N SER A 227 14.19 -6.31 -1.52
CA SER A 227 14.48 -6.11 -2.94
C SER A 227 13.17 -6.03 -3.72
N VAL A 228 13.07 -5.02 -4.58
CA VAL A 228 11.93 -4.82 -5.46
C VAL A 228 12.42 -4.95 -6.89
N GLU A 229 11.82 -5.88 -7.61
CA GLU A 229 12.12 -6.15 -9.01
C GLU A 229 10.85 -5.91 -9.83
N SER A 230 10.99 -5.22 -10.95
CA SER A 230 9.91 -5.11 -11.92
C SER A 230 10.40 -5.75 -13.22
N PRO A 231 9.74 -6.79 -13.72
CA PRO A 231 10.01 -7.30 -15.04
C PRO A 231 9.52 -6.26 -16.07
N ILE A 232 10.41 -5.32 -16.41
CA ILE A 232 10.14 -4.14 -17.27
C ILE A 232 9.51 -4.51 -18.62
N SER A 233 9.63 -5.76 -19.05
CA SER A 233 9.15 -6.25 -20.34
C SER A 233 7.66 -6.62 -20.36
N GLN A 234 6.96 -6.61 -19.24
CA GLN A 234 5.56 -7.07 -19.20
C GLN A 234 4.67 -6.06 -18.47
N ILE A 235 3.76 -5.49 -19.25
CA ILE A 235 2.68 -4.65 -18.74
C ILE A 235 1.37 -5.29 -19.21
N ILE A 236 0.44 -5.53 -18.29
CA ILE A 236 -0.89 -6.00 -18.64
C ILE A 236 -1.73 -4.77 -18.97
N LEU A 237 -2.04 -4.59 -20.25
CA LEU A 237 -2.91 -3.52 -20.72
C LEU A 237 -4.30 -4.09 -21.03
N THR A 238 -5.32 -3.49 -20.43
CA THR A 238 -6.73 -3.80 -20.70
C THR A 238 -7.42 -2.53 -21.19
N SER A 239 -7.99 -2.55 -22.38
CA SER A 239 -8.76 -1.42 -22.91
C SER A 239 -10.26 -1.65 -22.71
N LYS A 240 -10.96 -0.65 -22.19
CA LYS A 240 -12.43 -0.61 -22.13
C LYS A 240 -12.94 0.20 -23.31
N ASP A 241 -13.76 -0.41 -24.11
CA ASP A 241 -14.38 0.25 -25.27
C ASP A 241 -15.89 0.00 -25.27
N ARG A 242 -16.60 0.87 -26.01
CA ARG A 242 -18.03 0.70 -26.26
C ARG A 242 -18.22 -0.46 -27.23
N ARG A 243 -18.74 -1.59 -26.75
CA ARG A 243 -19.22 -2.64 -27.62
C ARG A 243 -20.58 -2.24 -28.17
N ILE A 244 -20.61 -1.74 -29.42
CA ILE A 244 -21.84 -1.68 -30.20
C ILE A 244 -21.94 -3.00 -30.90
N PHE A 245 -22.77 -3.90 -30.40
CA PHE A 245 -23.12 -5.07 -31.20
C PHE A 245 -23.96 -4.58 -32.38
N PHE A 246 -23.55 -4.93 -33.57
CA PHE A 246 -24.27 -4.62 -34.81
C PHE A 246 -25.73 -5.08 -34.74
N TYR A 247 -26.01 -6.12 -33.97
CA TYR A 247 -27.35 -6.62 -33.63
C TYR A 247 -28.19 -5.66 -32.80
N ASP A 248 -27.60 -4.86 -31.89
CA ASP A 248 -28.33 -3.84 -31.13
C ASP A 248 -28.75 -2.67 -32.02
N LEU A 249 -28.00 -2.41 -33.07
CA LEU A 249 -28.35 -1.40 -34.07
C LEU A 249 -29.44 -1.89 -34.98
N LEU A 250 -29.36 -3.14 -35.46
CA LEU A 250 -30.38 -3.74 -36.28
C LEU A 250 -31.69 -4.02 -35.53
N GLY A 251 -31.61 -4.42 -34.25
CA GLY A 251 -32.79 -4.62 -33.42
C GLY A 251 -33.60 -3.36 -33.15
N LYS A 252 -32.93 -2.20 -33.11
CA LYS A 252 -33.62 -0.88 -32.95
C LYS A 252 -34.17 -0.34 -34.27
N VAL A 253 -33.60 -0.71 -35.42
CA VAL A 253 -34.05 -0.32 -36.74
C VAL A 253 -35.09 -1.32 -37.26
N GLY A 254 -34.99 -2.59 -36.88
CA GLY A 254 -35.91 -3.66 -37.33
C GLY A 254 -37.27 -3.65 -36.62
N MET A 255 -37.45 -3.01 -35.47
CA MET A 255 -38.78 -2.86 -34.86
C MET A 255 -39.64 -1.77 -35.52
N ALA A 256 -39.11 -1.05 -36.52
CA ALA A 256 -39.86 -0.04 -37.25
C ALA A 256 -40.42 -0.55 -38.61
N SER A 257 -40.14 -1.79 -39.04
CA SER A 257 -40.65 -2.35 -40.27
C SER A 257 -40.86 -3.86 -40.14
N HIS A 258 -42.12 -4.25 -40.02
CA HIS A 258 -42.70 -5.57 -40.31
C HIS A 258 -42.02 -6.82 -39.76
N GLY A 259 -42.83 -7.58 -39.00
CA GLY A 259 -42.48 -8.93 -38.55
C GLY A 259 -42.00 -9.84 -39.67
N LEU A 260 -40.78 -10.29 -39.49
CA LEU A 260 -40.24 -11.48 -40.12
C LEU A 260 -39.40 -12.20 -39.08
N ASP A 261 -39.87 -13.35 -38.67
CA ASP A 261 -39.15 -14.29 -37.82
C ASP A 261 -37.86 -14.72 -38.56
N CYS A 262 -36.72 -14.46 -37.95
CA CYS A 262 -35.45 -15.05 -38.35
C CYS A 262 -34.87 -15.79 -37.16
N ASP A 263 -34.81 -17.10 -37.25
CA ASP A 263 -34.12 -18.00 -36.33
C ASP A 263 -32.61 -17.65 -36.23
N PRO A 264 -32.01 -17.71 -35.04
CA PRO A 264 -30.59 -17.43 -34.87
C PRO A 264 -29.76 -18.63 -35.32
N LEU A 265 -28.99 -18.46 -36.40
CA LEU A 265 -27.91 -19.37 -36.78
C LEU A 265 -26.76 -19.25 -35.76
N VAL A 266 -26.56 -20.34 -35.05
CA VAL A 266 -25.41 -20.57 -34.14
C VAL A 266 -24.16 -20.79 -35.01
N TRP A 267 -23.15 -19.95 -34.80
CA TRP A 267 -21.78 -20.24 -35.21
C TRP A 267 -20.90 -20.46 -33.98
N GLY A 268 -20.20 -21.62 -33.99
CA GLY A 268 -19.32 -22.12 -32.94
C GLY A 268 -17.99 -21.37 -32.73
#